data_a93717e96cfdce3c7818b630067f37ef
#
_entry.id   a93717e96cfdce3c7818b630067f37ef
#
_cell.length_a   1.000
_cell.length_b   1.000
_cell.length_c   1.000
_cell.angle_alpha   90.00
_cell.angle_beta   90.00
_cell.angle_gamma   90.00
#
_symmetry.space_group_name_H-M   'P 1'
#
loop_
_entity.id
_entity.type
_entity.pdbx_description
1 polymer ?
#
loop_
_entity_poly.entity_id
_entity_poly.type
_entity_poly.pdbx_seq_one_letter_code
_entity_poly.pdbx_strand_id
1 'polypeptide(L)'
;IDLSKISDFNYAPKDKSISHSQVLFKDYNGDNVILIIKEMCDVLTKRLRAMNKCTKVISFGIGYSRSVGGGFYHSFKRDVPTSDTKEICNDCLRIFDKYYEDLPIRKVSIALGGLSDDTGMQLNLFESIEEKVHNKSKDKVVDSIKDKFGANSIIKASSLLPDSTAIERNKKIGGHSAWSLWN
;
A
#
# COMPACT_ATOMS: atom_id res chain seq x y z
N ILE A 1 -7.54 1.70 41.57
CA ILE A 1 -7.61 1.00 40.25
C ILE A 1 -6.65 -0.16 40.33
N ASP A 2 -7.21 -1.37 40.32
CA ASP A 2 -6.44 -2.60 40.39
C ASP A 2 -5.81 -2.88 39.01
N LEU A 3 -4.50 -2.66 38.89
CA LEU A 3 -3.75 -2.85 37.65
C LEU A 3 -3.46 -4.31 37.33
N SER A 4 -3.72 -5.24 38.25
CA SER A 4 -3.49 -6.68 38.02
C SER A 4 -4.45 -7.28 36.98
N LYS A 5 -5.58 -6.63 36.73
CA LYS A 5 -6.57 -7.05 35.73
C LYS A 5 -6.26 -6.56 34.30
N ILE A 6 -5.24 -5.73 34.12
CA ILE A 6 -4.84 -5.23 32.78
C ILE A 6 -3.96 -6.26 32.04
N SER A 7 -3.28 -7.13 32.77
CA SER A 7 -2.40 -8.16 32.20
C SER A 7 -3.15 -9.35 31.54
N ASP A 8 -4.46 -9.50 31.80
CA ASP A 8 -5.25 -10.64 31.31
C ASP A 8 -5.94 -10.38 29.98
N PHE A 9 -5.72 -9.22 29.36
CA PHE A 9 -6.21 -8.94 28.00
C PHE A 9 -5.33 -9.63 26.96
N ASN A 10 -5.48 -10.93 26.79
CA ASN A 10 -5.05 -11.66 25.59
C ASN A 10 -5.93 -11.25 24.40
N TYR A 11 -5.77 -9.99 23.96
CA TYR A 11 -6.42 -9.53 22.74
C TYR A 11 -5.67 -10.11 21.54
N ALA A 12 -6.16 -11.24 21.03
CA ALA A 12 -5.78 -11.71 19.71
C ALA A 12 -6.76 -11.09 18.70
N PRO A 13 -6.31 -10.16 17.85
CA PRO A 13 -7.17 -9.60 16.82
C PRO A 13 -7.68 -10.72 15.92
N LYS A 14 -9.01 -10.78 15.74
CA LYS A 14 -9.70 -11.81 14.92
C LYS A 14 -9.23 -11.76 13.46
N ASP A 15 -8.93 -10.55 12.97
CA ASP A 15 -8.48 -10.33 11.60
C ASP A 15 -7.12 -9.65 11.58
N LYS A 16 -6.19 -10.23 10.85
CA LYS A 16 -4.88 -9.63 10.59
C LYS A 16 -4.98 -8.72 9.37
N SER A 17 -4.42 -7.54 9.48
CA SER A 17 -4.32 -6.60 8.36
C SER A 17 -2.97 -5.91 8.35
N ILE A 18 -2.54 -5.45 7.18
CA ILE A 18 -1.40 -4.55 7.03
C ILE A 18 -1.87 -3.24 6.40
N SER A 19 -1.32 -2.14 6.84
CA SER A 19 -1.72 -0.84 6.33
C SER A 19 -0.51 0.06 6.09
N HIS A 20 -0.73 1.05 5.24
CA HIS A 20 0.18 2.15 4.98
C HIS A 20 -0.61 3.44 4.82
N SER A 21 -0.21 4.49 5.53
CA SER A 21 -0.82 5.80 5.43
C SER A 21 0.28 6.86 5.29
N GLN A 22 0.04 7.83 4.43
CA GLN A 22 0.98 8.90 4.16
C GLN A 22 0.27 10.25 4.20
N VAL A 23 0.79 11.18 5.01
CA VAL A 23 0.47 12.60 4.92
C VAL A 23 1.41 13.20 3.89
N LEU A 24 0.86 13.91 2.92
CA LEU A 24 1.61 14.48 1.80
C LEU A 24 2.21 15.84 2.20
N PHE A 25 3.35 16.20 1.60
CA PHE A 25 4.06 17.46 1.93
C PHE A 25 3.32 18.70 1.42
N LYS A 26 2.60 18.56 0.33
CA LYS A 26 1.77 19.57 -0.31
C LYS A 26 0.40 18.99 -0.62
N ASP A 27 -0.50 19.82 -1.06
CA ASP A 27 -1.76 19.36 -1.60
C ASP A 27 -1.56 18.79 -3.02
N TYR A 28 -2.19 17.65 -3.28
CA TYR A 28 -2.19 16.95 -4.57
C TYR A 28 -3.57 17.04 -5.19
N ASN A 29 -3.62 17.03 -6.51
CA ASN A 29 -4.86 16.87 -7.29
C ASN A 29 -5.07 15.40 -7.70
N GLY A 30 -6.17 15.14 -8.42
CA GLY A 30 -6.52 13.80 -8.87
C GLY A 30 -5.46 13.15 -9.77
N ASP A 31 -4.80 13.93 -10.62
CA ASP A 31 -3.83 13.39 -11.59
C ASP A 31 -2.52 12.99 -10.91
N ASN A 32 -1.96 13.85 -10.07
CA ASN A 32 -0.66 13.59 -9.49
C ASN A 32 -0.70 12.66 -8.25
N VAL A 33 -1.85 12.54 -7.56
CA VAL A 33 -2.00 11.57 -6.47
C VAL A 33 -1.98 10.12 -6.94
N ILE A 34 -2.34 9.84 -8.20
CA ILE A 34 -2.29 8.50 -8.78
C ILE A 34 -0.87 7.91 -8.68
N LEU A 35 0.15 8.74 -8.84
CA LEU A 35 1.54 8.32 -8.67
C LEU A 35 1.80 7.83 -7.24
N ILE A 36 1.33 8.59 -6.26
CA ILE A 36 1.47 8.24 -4.83
C ILE A 36 0.74 6.94 -4.50
N ILE A 37 -0.48 6.76 -5.02
CA ILE A 37 -1.25 5.52 -4.83
C ILE A 37 -0.45 4.31 -5.35
N LYS A 38 0.13 4.40 -6.56
CA LYS A 38 0.95 3.34 -7.15
C LYS A 38 2.19 3.03 -6.31
N GLU A 39 2.88 4.06 -5.82
CA GLU A 39 4.06 3.90 -4.95
C GLU A 39 3.71 3.24 -3.61
N MET A 40 2.58 3.62 -3.01
CA MET A 40 2.11 3.02 -1.76
C MET A 40 1.68 1.56 -1.94
N CYS A 41 1.04 1.23 -3.07
CA CYS A 41 0.72 -0.15 -3.42
C CYS A 41 1.98 -1.00 -3.55
N ASP A 42 3.03 -0.52 -4.23
CA ASP A 42 4.30 -1.25 -4.37
C ASP A 42 4.92 -1.60 -3.01
N VAL A 43 4.94 -0.63 -2.07
CA VAL A 43 5.48 -0.85 -0.72
C VAL A 43 4.63 -1.86 0.06
N LEU A 44 3.32 -1.72 0.00
CA LEU A 44 2.42 -2.54 0.81
C LEU A 44 2.34 -3.98 0.30
N THR A 45 2.33 -4.17 -1.03
CA THR A 45 2.32 -5.50 -1.64
C THR A 45 3.64 -6.24 -1.47
N LYS A 46 4.79 -5.53 -1.49
CA LYS A 46 6.07 -6.11 -1.10
C LYS A 46 6.03 -6.67 0.33
N ARG A 47 5.49 -5.90 1.29
CA ARG A 47 5.31 -6.38 2.67
C ARG A 47 4.38 -7.58 2.76
N LEU A 48 3.30 -7.60 1.97
CA LEU A 48 2.35 -8.71 1.90
C LEU A 48 3.04 -10.00 1.42
N ARG A 49 3.81 -9.91 0.32
CA ARG A 49 4.59 -11.04 -0.23
C ARG A 49 5.68 -11.53 0.72
N ALA A 50 6.37 -10.62 1.40
CA ALA A 50 7.37 -10.98 2.42
C ALA A 50 6.79 -11.80 3.57
N MET A 51 5.49 -11.62 3.86
CA MET A 51 4.74 -12.42 4.85
C MET A 51 4.18 -13.72 4.24
N ASN A 52 4.41 -14.00 2.96
CA ASN A 52 3.80 -15.10 2.20
C ASN A 52 2.27 -15.13 2.31
N LYS A 53 1.63 -13.94 2.20
CA LYS A 53 0.18 -13.76 2.33
C LYS A 53 -0.44 -13.18 1.07
N CYS A 54 -1.73 -13.49 0.88
CA CYS A 54 -2.64 -12.84 -0.05
C CYS A 54 -3.68 -12.03 0.73
N THR A 55 -4.26 -11.02 0.09
CA THR A 55 -5.34 -10.20 0.65
C THR A 55 -6.65 -10.44 -0.09
N LYS A 56 -7.75 -10.42 0.65
CA LYS A 56 -9.11 -10.48 0.10
C LYS A 56 -9.89 -9.17 0.27
N VAL A 57 -9.47 -8.30 1.19
CA VAL A 57 -10.11 -7.01 1.44
C VAL A 57 -9.11 -5.89 1.22
N ILE A 58 -9.42 -5.01 0.28
CA ILE A 58 -8.64 -3.81 -0.01
C ILE A 58 -9.44 -2.61 0.48
N SER A 59 -8.84 -1.82 1.37
CA SER A 59 -9.42 -0.59 1.87
C SER A 59 -8.55 0.58 1.42
N PHE A 60 -9.20 1.59 0.89
CA PHE A 60 -8.56 2.79 0.37
C PHE A 60 -9.25 4.04 0.90
N GLY A 61 -8.49 5.06 1.23
CA GLY A 61 -9.04 6.33 1.71
C GLY A 61 -8.15 7.53 1.41
N ILE A 62 -8.81 8.65 1.26
CA ILE A 62 -8.24 9.97 1.03
C ILE A 62 -8.65 10.88 2.17
N GLY A 63 -7.72 11.71 2.65
CA GLY A 63 -8.02 12.88 3.45
C GLY A 63 -7.74 14.13 2.64
N TYR A 64 -8.69 15.02 2.58
CA TYR A 64 -8.55 16.29 1.89
C TYR A 64 -7.68 17.27 2.67
N SER A 65 -7.33 18.40 2.05
CA SER A 65 -6.58 19.47 2.67
C SER A 65 -7.29 20.01 3.91
N ARG A 66 -6.53 20.53 4.87
CA ARG A 66 -7.09 21.12 6.09
C ARG A 66 -8.05 22.28 5.83
N SER A 67 -7.84 23.00 4.73
CA SER A 67 -8.71 24.12 4.32
C SER A 67 -10.11 23.66 3.88
N VAL A 68 -10.22 22.43 3.39
CA VAL A 68 -11.47 21.82 2.93
C VAL A 68 -12.05 20.90 4.00
N GLY A 69 -11.20 20.12 4.65
CA GLY A 69 -11.59 19.08 5.60
C GLY A 69 -12.22 17.85 4.94
N GLY A 70 -12.54 16.85 5.74
CA GLY A 70 -13.21 15.63 5.25
C GLY A 70 -12.29 14.65 4.53
N GLY A 71 -12.90 13.83 3.70
CA GLY A 71 -12.29 12.74 2.97
C GLY A 71 -13.21 11.54 2.91
N PHE A 72 -12.72 10.44 2.37
CA PHE A 72 -13.45 9.17 2.34
C PHE A 72 -12.56 7.98 2.70
N TYR A 73 -13.20 6.88 3.07
CA TYR A 73 -12.55 5.60 3.30
C TYR A 73 -13.52 4.48 2.95
N HIS A 74 -13.19 3.71 1.92
CA HIS A 74 -14.02 2.60 1.44
C HIS A 74 -13.23 1.32 1.32
N SER A 75 -13.94 0.20 1.41
CA SER A 75 -13.37 -1.14 1.28
C SER A 75 -14.03 -1.89 0.13
N PHE A 76 -13.21 -2.66 -0.57
CA PHE A 76 -13.63 -3.58 -1.61
C PHE A 76 -13.21 -5.01 -1.22
N LYS A 77 -14.14 -5.95 -1.31
CA LYS A 77 -13.89 -7.37 -1.05
C LYS A 77 -13.80 -8.11 -2.37
N ARG A 78 -12.68 -8.76 -2.61
CA ARG A 78 -12.44 -9.60 -3.78
C ARG A 78 -13.04 -10.99 -3.57
N ASP A 79 -13.43 -11.64 -4.67
CA ASP A 79 -13.83 -13.05 -4.64
C ASP A 79 -12.59 -13.95 -4.49
N VAL A 80 -11.50 -13.62 -5.19
CA VAL A 80 -10.25 -14.36 -5.17
C VAL A 80 -9.17 -13.52 -4.46
N PRO A 81 -8.48 -14.08 -3.43
CA PRO A 81 -7.36 -13.41 -2.79
C PRO A 81 -6.21 -13.16 -3.77
N THR A 82 -5.45 -12.09 -3.56
CA THR A 82 -4.30 -11.75 -4.41
C THR A 82 -3.13 -11.17 -3.62
N SER A 83 -1.92 -11.33 -4.15
CA SER A 83 -0.70 -10.62 -3.75
C SER A 83 -0.09 -9.83 -4.93
N ASP A 84 -0.79 -9.80 -6.07
CA ASP A 84 -0.38 -9.09 -7.28
C ASP A 84 -0.51 -7.57 -7.08
N THR A 85 0.60 -6.86 -7.36
CA THR A 85 0.68 -5.40 -7.18
C THR A 85 -0.26 -4.66 -8.12
N LYS A 86 -0.39 -5.12 -9.37
CA LYS A 86 -1.22 -4.47 -10.40
C LYS A 86 -2.70 -4.59 -10.04
N GLU A 87 -3.13 -5.78 -9.59
CA GLU A 87 -4.53 -6.01 -9.19
C GLU A 87 -4.92 -5.14 -7.99
N ILE A 88 -4.09 -5.13 -6.93
CA ILE A 88 -4.36 -4.33 -5.72
C ILE A 88 -4.37 -2.83 -6.06
N CYS A 89 -3.44 -2.38 -6.90
CA CYS A 89 -3.39 -0.99 -7.35
C CYS A 89 -4.65 -0.60 -8.13
N ASN A 90 -5.10 -1.46 -9.06
CA ASN A 90 -6.32 -1.22 -9.83
C ASN A 90 -7.56 -1.13 -8.93
N ASP A 91 -7.66 -1.96 -7.90
CA ASP A 91 -8.78 -1.88 -6.95
C ASP A 91 -8.75 -0.58 -6.14
N CYS A 92 -7.55 -0.11 -5.71
CA CYS A 92 -7.42 1.20 -5.07
C CYS A 92 -7.84 2.33 -6.01
N LEU A 93 -7.41 2.31 -7.28
CA LEU A 93 -7.78 3.32 -8.28
C LEU A 93 -9.28 3.30 -8.59
N ARG A 94 -9.93 2.12 -8.66
CA ARG A 94 -11.39 2.02 -8.83
C ARG A 94 -12.15 2.66 -7.67
N ILE A 95 -11.68 2.49 -6.42
CA ILE A 95 -12.28 3.18 -5.28
C ILE A 95 -12.05 4.70 -5.39
N PHE A 96 -10.83 5.10 -5.77
CA PHE A 96 -10.48 6.50 -5.98
C PHE A 96 -11.40 7.15 -7.01
N ASP A 97 -11.47 6.60 -8.23
CA ASP A 97 -12.26 7.15 -9.33
C ASP A 97 -13.76 7.26 -8.99
N LYS A 98 -14.25 6.33 -8.16
CA LYS A 98 -15.67 6.32 -7.77
C LYS A 98 -16.03 7.38 -6.73
N TYR A 99 -15.12 7.73 -5.82
CA TYR A 99 -15.46 8.54 -4.64
C TYR A 99 -14.67 9.85 -4.55
N TYR A 100 -13.78 10.13 -5.49
CA TYR A 100 -13.03 11.38 -5.50
C TYR A 100 -13.89 12.55 -5.98
N GLU A 101 -13.86 13.66 -5.25
CA GLU A 101 -14.72 14.85 -5.47
C GLU A 101 -13.96 16.05 -6.04
N ASP A 102 -12.80 15.82 -6.67
CA ASP A 102 -11.94 16.86 -7.25
C ASP A 102 -11.51 17.97 -6.24
N LEU A 103 -11.22 17.53 -5.01
CA LEU A 103 -10.76 18.39 -3.92
C LEU A 103 -9.27 18.15 -3.65
N PRO A 104 -8.55 19.17 -3.10
CA PRO A 104 -7.12 19.03 -2.77
C PRO A 104 -6.86 17.92 -1.75
N ILE A 105 -5.98 16.98 -2.09
CA ILE A 105 -5.67 15.79 -1.30
C ILE A 105 -4.44 16.02 -0.43
N ARG A 106 -4.53 15.69 0.86
CA ARG A 106 -3.43 15.83 1.83
C ARG A 106 -3.00 14.51 2.46
N LYS A 107 -3.84 13.48 2.39
CA LYS A 107 -3.55 12.16 2.99
C LYS A 107 -4.04 11.05 2.07
N VAL A 108 -3.24 9.99 1.98
CA VAL A 108 -3.62 8.73 1.33
C VAL A 108 -3.44 7.59 2.33
N SER A 109 -4.38 6.65 2.35
CA SER A 109 -4.35 5.49 3.24
C SER A 109 -4.77 4.24 2.48
N ILE A 110 -4.01 3.16 2.62
CA ILE A 110 -4.30 1.85 2.04
C ILE A 110 -4.19 0.80 3.15
N ALA A 111 -5.15 -0.11 3.22
CA ALA A 111 -5.08 -1.26 4.11
C ALA A 111 -5.49 -2.54 3.36
N LEU A 112 -4.78 -3.62 3.66
CA LEU A 112 -5.00 -4.95 3.13
C LEU A 112 -5.43 -5.86 4.27
N GLY A 113 -6.64 -6.37 4.20
CA GLY A 113 -7.27 -7.23 5.21
C GLY A 113 -7.72 -8.57 4.65
N GLY A 114 -8.33 -9.41 5.49
CA GLY A 114 -8.72 -10.75 5.09
C GLY A 114 -7.51 -11.54 4.60
N LEU A 115 -6.40 -11.47 5.35
CA LEU A 115 -5.14 -12.10 4.97
C LEU A 115 -5.22 -13.62 5.09
N SER A 116 -4.82 -14.32 4.03
CA SER A 116 -4.68 -15.78 3.97
C SER A 116 -3.28 -16.17 3.49
N ASP A 117 -2.89 -17.42 3.71
CA ASP A 117 -1.63 -17.92 3.17
C ASP A 117 -1.66 -17.92 1.64
N ASP A 118 -0.53 -17.59 1.01
CA ASP A 118 -0.35 -17.71 -0.45
C ASP A 118 -0.11 -19.19 -0.77
N THR A 119 -1.18 -19.98 -0.79
CA THR A 119 -1.16 -21.43 -1.05
C THR A 119 -1.02 -21.77 -2.54
N GLY A 120 -0.79 -20.77 -3.39
CA GLY A 120 -0.66 -20.95 -4.83
C GLY A 120 -1.65 -20.11 -5.62
N MET A 121 -1.61 -20.30 -6.94
CA MET A 121 -2.41 -19.49 -7.87
C MET A 121 -3.81 -20.06 -7.99
N GLN A 122 -4.80 -19.35 -7.42
CA GLN A 122 -6.18 -19.59 -7.79
C GLN A 122 -6.46 -18.84 -9.10
N LEU A 123 -6.66 -19.60 -10.16
CA LEU A 123 -6.85 -19.06 -11.51
C LEU A 123 -8.30 -18.64 -11.71
N ASN A 124 -8.51 -17.44 -12.17
CA ASN A 124 -9.76 -17.04 -12.79
C ASN A 124 -9.77 -17.56 -14.24
N LEU A 125 -10.87 -18.17 -14.66
CA LEU A 125 -11.03 -18.74 -16.01
C LEU A 125 -10.81 -17.74 -17.16
N PHE A 126 -10.84 -16.45 -16.89
CA PHE A 126 -10.81 -15.37 -17.87
C PHE A 126 -9.48 -14.61 -17.94
N GLU A 127 -8.48 -14.98 -17.14
CA GLU A 127 -7.18 -14.31 -17.14
C GLU A 127 -6.08 -15.22 -17.67
N SER A 128 -5.20 -14.65 -18.48
CA SER A 128 -4.03 -15.36 -19.00
C SER A 128 -3.14 -15.84 -17.85
N ILE A 129 -3.02 -17.16 -17.70
CA ILE A 129 -2.17 -17.82 -16.72
C ILE A 129 -0.73 -17.33 -16.86
N GLU A 130 -0.26 -17.14 -18.10
CA GLU A 130 1.09 -16.70 -18.43
C GLU A 130 1.38 -15.30 -17.90
N GLU A 131 0.44 -14.35 -18.03
CA GLU A 131 0.60 -12.99 -17.53
C GLU A 131 0.69 -12.96 -15.98
N LYS A 132 -0.13 -13.73 -15.28
CA LYS A 132 -0.06 -13.83 -13.82
C LYS A 132 1.24 -14.45 -13.32
N VAL A 133 1.70 -15.53 -13.96
CA VAL A 133 2.98 -16.17 -13.63
C VAL A 133 4.12 -15.18 -13.85
N HIS A 134 4.11 -14.46 -14.98
CA HIS A 134 5.11 -13.46 -15.31
C HIS A 134 5.13 -12.31 -14.29
N ASN A 135 3.98 -11.74 -13.96
CA ASN A 135 3.87 -10.65 -12.98
C ASN A 135 4.36 -11.09 -11.59
N LYS A 136 3.95 -12.27 -11.12
CA LYS A 136 4.39 -12.82 -9.83
C LYS A 136 5.89 -13.08 -9.80
N SER A 137 6.47 -13.59 -10.88
CA SER A 137 7.92 -13.79 -11.01
C SER A 137 8.69 -12.50 -11.04
N LYS A 138 8.22 -11.51 -11.80
CA LYS A 138 8.80 -10.17 -11.87
C LYS A 138 8.80 -9.48 -10.51
N ASP A 139 7.68 -9.49 -9.80
CA ASP A 139 7.55 -8.89 -8.47
C ASP A 139 8.55 -9.51 -7.47
N LYS A 140 8.69 -10.84 -7.48
CA LYS A 140 9.67 -11.55 -6.64
C LYS A 140 11.12 -11.16 -6.94
N VAL A 141 11.48 -11.05 -8.23
CA VAL A 141 12.83 -10.63 -8.64
C VAL A 141 13.12 -9.20 -8.19
N VAL A 142 12.18 -8.28 -8.41
CA VAL A 142 12.30 -6.88 -7.96
C VAL A 142 12.41 -6.80 -6.44
N ASP A 143 11.62 -7.56 -5.71
CA ASP A 143 11.68 -7.62 -4.25
C ASP A 143 13.06 -8.11 -3.78
N SER A 144 13.59 -9.19 -4.38
CA SER A 144 14.91 -9.73 -4.06
C SER A 144 16.05 -8.73 -4.31
N ILE A 145 15.98 -7.97 -5.40
CA ILE A 145 16.97 -6.91 -5.70
C ILE A 145 16.90 -5.81 -4.62
N LYS A 146 15.69 -5.38 -4.27
CA LYS A 146 15.50 -4.34 -3.23
C LYS A 146 15.95 -4.81 -1.84
N ASP A 147 15.78 -6.09 -1.53
CA ASP A 147 16.23 -6.66 -0.26
C ASP A 147 17.75 -6.75 -0.17
N LYS A 148 18.41 -7.09 -1.29
CA LYS A 148 19.87 -7.24 -1.34
C LYS A 148 20.60 -5.90 -1.46
N PHE A 149 20.08 -4.96 -2.22
CA PHE A 149 20.79 -3.74 -2.61
C PHE A 149 20.13 -2.44 -2.09
N GLY A 150 19.03 -2.56 -1.33
CA GLY A 150 18.29 -1.43 -0.77
C GLY A 150 17.09 -1.00 -1.61
N ALA A 151 16.17 -0.28 -0.97
CA ALA A 151 14.87 0.07 -1.54
C ALA A 151 14.93 0.93 -2.81
N ASN A 152 15.99 1.70 -2.98
CA ASN A 152 16.21 2.58 -4.14
C ASN A 152 17.09 1.96 -5.23
N SER A 153 17.51 0.70 -5.10
CA SER A 153 18.39 0.02 -6.08
C SER A 153 17.71 -0.22 -7.42
N ILE A 154 16.38 -0.40 -7.40
CA ILE A 154 15.53 -0.48 -8.58
C ILE A 154 14.25 0.31 -8.32
N ILE A 155 13.98 1.29 -9.18
CA ILE A 155 12.83 2.17 -9.10
C ILE A 155 12.10 2.22 -10.44
N LYS A 156 10.82 2.53 -10.40
CA LYS A 156 10.05 2.81 -11.62
C LYS A 156 10.45 4.19 -12.15
N ALA A 157 10.49 4.37 -13.46
CA ALA A 157 10.78 5.67 -14.08
C ALA A 157 9.82 6.77 -13.57
N SER A 158 8.56 6.42 -13.30
CA SER A 158 7.58 7.33 -12.71
C SER A 158 7.99 7.87 -11.33
N SER A 159 8.84 7.15 -10.58
CA SER A 159 9.35 7.62 -9.29
C SER A 159 10.40 8.73 -9.42
N LEU A 160 10.78 9.10 -10.64
CA LEU A 160 11.64 10.26 -10.93
C LEU A 160 10.84 11.53 -11.22
N LEU A 161 9.52 11.43 -11.32
CA LEU A 161 8.66 12.60 -11.55
C LEU A 161 8.66 13.52 -10.32
N PRO A 162 8.47 14.84 -10.52
CA PRO A 162 8.53 15.85 -9.43
C PRO A 162 7.55 15.61 -8.30
N ASP A 163 6.42 14.95 -8.57
CA ASP A 163 5.37 14.66 -7.58
C ASP A 163 5.56 13.30 -6.87
N SER A 164 6.60 12.54 -7.25
CA SER A 164 6.95 11.28 -6.57
C SER A 164 7.46 11.53 -5.15
N THR A 165 7.10 10.62 -4.25
CA THR A 165 7.59 10.60 -2.87
C THR A 165 8.43 9.36 -2.55
N ALA A 166 8.54 8.41 -3.47
CA ALA A 166 9.12 7.09 -3.22
C ALA A 166 10.58 7.18 -2.76
N ILE A 167 11.43 7.91 -3.47
CA ILE A 167 12.86 8.01 -3.17
C ILE A 167 13.09 8.66 -1.80
N GLU A 168 12.41 9.79 -1.54
CA GLU A 168 12.55 10.51 -0.27
C GLU A 168 11.95 9.71 0.91
N ARG A 169 10.84 9.01 0.68
CA ARG A 169 10.23 8.17 1.69
C ARG A 169 11.12 6.99 2.07
N ASN A 170 11.82 6.38 1.12
CA ASN A 170 12.72 5.26 1.36
C ASN A 170 13.96 5.65 2.20
N LYS A 171 14.27 6.95 2.30
CA LYS A 171 15.33 7.48 3.18
C LYS A 171 14.85 7.68 4.63
N LYS A 172 13.54 7.58 4.89
CA LYS A 172 12.97 7.80 6.22
C LYS A 172 12.90 6.51 7.01
N ILE A 173 13.18 6.58 8.31
CA ILE A 173 13.03 5.48 9.25
C ILE A 173 11.71 5.67 9.99
N GLY A 174 10.78 4.69 9.89
CA GLY A 174 9.49 4.76 10.58
C GLY A 174 8.61 5.95 10.21
N GLY A 175 8.78 6.52 8.99
CA GLY A 175 8.04 7.70 8.54
C GLY A 175 8.64 9.04 8.97
N HIS A 176 9.67 9.04 9.78
CA HIS A 176 10.40 10.23 10.24
C HIS A 176 11.74 10.34 9.49
N SER A 177 12.15 11.58 9.17
CA SER A 177 13.53 11.81 8.72
C SER A 177 14.45 11.47 9.89
N ALA A 178 15.40 10.54 9.68
CA ALA A 178 16.53 10.43 10.57
C ALA A 178 17.22 11.80 10.54
N TRP A 179 17.31 12.47 11.66
CA TRP A 179 18.19 13.62 11.80
C TRP A 179 19.59 13.10 11.52
N SER A 180 20.14 13.45 10.38
CA SER A 180 21.59 13.37 10.20
C SER A 180 22.17 14.46 11.11
N LEU A 181 22.39 14.10 12.37
CA LEU A 181 23.34 14.84 13.20
C LEU A 181 24.71 14.57 12.59
N TRP A 182 25.38 15.67 12.30
CA TRP A 182 26.81 15.78 11.97
C TRP A 182 27.20 15.69 10.49
N ASN A 183 27.23 16.82 9.81
CA ASN A 183 28.50 17.55 9.54
C ASN A 183 28.19 19.00 9.31
#